data_c92123d60f8bdb5d6f296fc9ddd97563
#
_entry.id   c92123d60f8bdb5d6f296fc9ddd97563
#
_cell.length_a   1.000
_cell.length_b   1.000
_cell.length_c   1.000
_cell.angle_alpha   90.00
_cell.angle_beta   90.00
_cell.angle_gamma   90.00
#
_symmetry.space_group_name_H-M   'P 1'
#
loop_
_entity.id
_entity.type
_entity.pdbx_description
1 polymer ?
#
loop_
_entity_poly.entity_id
_entity_poly.type
_entity_poly.pdbx_seq_one_letter_code
_entity_poly.pdbx_strand_id
1 'polypeptide(L)'
;MDGSLALVGSGEYLPAMASFEKSLIDDGIKNGKRPIYIQIPTAAGQETPDRLEYWKQLGKNQADRLGVDSIFLPIFTREDANNLEYATLIHNSALMYMSGGDPHYLAETLMGTPLWDAIKENWRTGSSLAGCSAGAMVLSSHIPNFRLLKKAPSPGLNLLPELRVIPHFNKFFKWIPESAAKVLLHVP
;
A
#
# COMPACT_ATOMS: atom_id res chain seq x y z
N MET A 1 -16.58 9.50 8.78
CA MET A 1 -16.91 8.40 7.82
C MET A 1 -15.59 7.94 7.26
N ASP A 2 -15.34 6.63 7.27
CA ASP A 2 -14.09 6.08 6.72
C ASP A 2 -13.95 6.43 5.25
N GLY A 3 -12.72 6.66 4.80
CA GLY A 3 -12.43 6.91 3.40
C GLY A 3 -12.52 5.64 2.56
N SER A 4 -12.41 5.80 1.25
CA SER A 4 -12.32 4.64 0.33
C SER A 4 -11.06 3.83 0.59
N LEU A 5 -11.17 2.49 0.43
CA LEU A 5 -10.06 1.57 0.57
C LEU A 5 -9.89 0.76 -0.71
N ALA A 6 -8.68 0.73 -1.25
CA ALA A 6 -8.37 0.04 -2.50
C ALA A 6 -7.28 -1.02 -2.33
N LEU A 7 -7.57 -2.24 -2.77
CA LEU A 7 -6.63 -3.35 -2.81
C LEU A 7 -6.27 -3.64 -4.27
N VAL A 8 -5.07 -3.25 -4.67
CA VAL A 8 -4.59 -3.34 -6.05
C VAL A 8 -3.60 -4.50 -6.19
N GLY A 9 -3.87 -5.43 -7.07
CA GLY A 9 -3.02 -6.62 -7.27
C GLY A 9 -1.68 -6.31 -7.94
N SER A 10 -1.64 -5.33 -8.83
CA SER A 10 -0.44 -4.89 -9.56
C SER A 10 -0.75 -3.63 -10.38
N GLY A 11 0.29 -3.00 -10.91
CA GLY A 11 0.14 -1.89 -11.88
C GLY A 11 0.21 -0.51 -11.23
N GLU A 12 0.89 -0.40 -10.09
CA GLU A 12 1.09 0.89 -9.44
C GLU A 12 1.70 1.92 -10.38
N TYR A 13 1.16 3.15 -10.29
CA TYR A 13 1.62 4.32 -11.03
C TYR A 13 1.52 4.22 -12.56
N LEU A 14 0.85 3.18 -13.10
CA LEU A 14 0.66 3.05 -14.54
C LEU A 14 -0.42 4.02 -15.06
N PRO A 15 -0.28 4.55 -16.29
CA PRO A 15 -1.30 5.38 -16.91
C PRO A 15 -2.69 4.75 -16.94
N ALA A 16 -2.75 3.43 -17.09
CA ALA A 16 -4.01 2.67 -17.08
C ALA A 16 -4.77 2.74 -15.74
N MET A 17 -4.07 3.05 -14.64
CA MET A 17 -4.67 3.19 -13.31
C MET A 17 -5.18 4.61 -13.02
N ALA A 18 -4.91 5.57 -13.90
CA ALA A 18 -5.19 6.98 -13.64
C ALA A 18 -6.67 7.26 -13.32
N SER A 19 -7.62 6.70 -14.08
CA SER A 19 -9.05 6.91 -13.82
C SER A 19 -9.49 6.31 -12.48
N PHE A 20 -8.95 5.16 -12.11
CA PHE A 20 -9.23 4.53 -10.83
C PHE A 20 -8.64 5.33 -9.66
N GLU A 21 -7.37 5.71 -9.74
CA GLU A 21 -6.73 6.51 -8.68
C GLU A 21 -7.37 7.90 -8.58
N LYS A 22 -7.82 8.49 -9.73
CA LYS A 22 -8.60 9.74 -9.72
C LYS A 22 -9.87 9.60 -8.89
N SER A 23 -10.60 8.49 -9.03
CA SER A 23 -11.83 8.28 -8.25
C SER A 23 -11.54 8.23 -6.73
N LEU A 24 -10.42 7.63 -6.32
CA LEU A 24 -10.02 7.60 -4.90
C LEU A 24 -9.66 8.99 -4.37
N ILE A 25 -9.00 9.81 -5.20
CA ILE A 25 -8.69 11.21 -4.86
C ILE A 25 -9.97 12.02 -4.74
N ASP A 26 -10.89 11.87 -5.68
CA ASP A 26 -12.17 12.60 -5.68
C ASP A 26 -13.02 12.23 -4.46
N ASP A 27 -13.00 10.97 -4.04
CA ASP A 27 -13.65 10.54 -2.80
C ASP A 27 -13.04 11.24 -1.57
N GLY A 28 -11.70 11.29 -1.48
CA GLY A 28 -11.03 12.03 -0.40
C GLY A 28 -11.38 13.52 -0.41
N ILE A 29 -11.36 14.16 -1.58
CA ILE A 29 -11.73 15.59 -1.73
C ILE A 29 -13.18 15.83 -1.32
N LYS A 30 -14.10 14.95 -1.73
CA LYS A 30 -15.52 15.00 -1.34
C LYS A 30 -15.70 14.91 0.18
N ASN A 31 -14.80 14.20 0.87
CA ASN A 31 -14.75 14.10 2.33
C ASN A 31 -14.00 15.28 2.99
N GLY A 32 -13.67 16.36 2.23
CA GLY A 32 -13.01 17.55 2.74
C GLY A 32 -11.49 17.48 2.85
N LYS A 33 -10.86 16.49 2.21
CA LYS A 33 -9.40 16.36 2.18
C LYS A 33 -8.78 17.22 1.08
N ARG A 34 -7.52 17.61 1.28
CA ARG A 34 -6.77 18.37 0.27
C ARG A 34 -6.36 17.46 -0.89
N PRO A 35 -6.28 17.98 -2.13
CA PRO A 35 -5.91 17.21 -3.32
C PRO A 35 -4.42 16.86 -3.33
N ILE A 36 -4.00 16.08 -2.34
CA ILE A 36 -2.62 15.62 -2.16
C ILE A 36 -2.57 14.10 -2.24
N TYR A 37 -1.62 13.62 -3.05
CA TYR A 37 -1.27 12.23 -3.24
C TYR A 37 -0.03 11.89 -2.45
N ILE A 38 -0.16 11.06 -1.42
CA ILE A 38 0.96 10.62 -0.59
C ILE A 38 1.48 9.28 -1.12
N GLN A 39 2.77 9.22 -1.45
CA GLN A 39 3.46 8.01 -1.83
C GLN A 39 4.18 7.42 -0.63
N ILE A 40 3.92 6.14 -0.31
CA ILE A 40 4.53 5.41 0.80
C ILE A 40 5.30 4.20 0.22
N PRO A 41 6.60 4.35 -0.10
CA PRO A 41 7.39 3.34 -0.79
C PRO A 41 8.05 2.32 0.16
N THR A 42 7.62 2.25 1.40
CA THR A 42 8.27 1.48 2.47
C THR A 42 8.53 0.01 2.11
N ALA A 43 7.63 -0.62 1.33
CA ALA A 43 7.84 -2.01 0.88
C ALA A 43 9.09 -2.18 -0.01
N ALA A 44 9.53 -1.11 -0.68
CA ALA A 44 10.74 -1.05 -1.50
C ALA A 44 11.95 -0.49 -0.75
N GLY A 45 11.84 -0.21 0.55
CA GLY A 45 12.84 0.53 1.33
C GLY A 45 14.23 -0.10 1.38
N GLN A 46 14.36 -1.38 1.05
CA GLN A 46 15.64 -2.10 0.96
C GLN A 46 16.23 -2.12 -0.47
N GLU A 47 15.59 -1.50 -1.44
CA GLU A 47 16.10 -1.41 -2.81
C GLU A 47 17.24 -0.37 -2.91
N THR A 48 17.97 -0.39 -4.04
CA THR A 48 19.06 0.58 -4.28
C THR A 48 18.52 2.01 -4.41
N PRO A 49 19.34 3.04 -4.13
CA PRO A 49 18.94 4.45 -4.28
C PRO A 49 18.35 4.77 -5.65
N ASP A 50 18.92 4.23 -6.73
CA ASP A 50 18.41 4.44 -8.09
C ASP A 50 17.00 3.85 -8.28
N ARG A 51 16.74 2.72 -7.64
CA ARG A 51 15.40 2.10 -7.67
C ARG A 51 14.39 2.93 -6.86
N LEU A 52 14.79 3.45 -5.72
CA LEU A 52 13.94 4.32 -4.90
C LEU A 52 13.61 5.63 -5.63
N GLU A 53 14.58 6.24 -6.30
CA GLU A 53 14.36 7.43 -7.14
C GLU A 53 13.43 7.11 -8.33
N TYR A 54 13.60 5.96 -8.95
CA TYR A 54 12.68 5.49 -10.01
C TYR A 54 11.23 5.39 -9.52
N TRP A 55 11.00 4.79 -8.35
CA TRP A 55 9.65 4.69 -7.76
C TRP A 55 9.07 6.07 -7.43
N LYS A 56 9.88 6.94 -6.87
CA LYS A 56 9.49 8.34 -6.59
C LYS A 56 9.06 9.08 -7.87
N GLN A 57 9.83 8.95 -8.93
CA GLN A 57 9.51 9.59 -10.20
C GLN A 57 8.24 9.03 -10.85
N LEU A 58 8.02 7.71 -10.77
CA LEU A 58 6.79 7.10 -11.27
C LEU A 58 5.54 7.64 -10.56
N GLY A 59 5.58 7.70 -9.24
CA GLY A 59 4.46 8.22 -8.47
C GLY A 59 4.25 9.72 -8.68
N LYS A 60 5.34 10.51 -8.80
CA LYS A 60 5.24 11.92 -9.17
C LYS A 60 4.56 12.10 -10.53
N ASN A 61 5.00 11.35 -11.54
CA ASN A 61 4.40 11.41 -12.88
C ASN A 61 2.91 11.03 -12.86
N GLN A 62 2.53 10.10 -11.98
CA GLN A 62 1.13 9.73 -11.80
C GLN A 62 0.33 10.87 -11.17
N ALA A 63 0.84 11.50 -10.12
CA ALA A 63 0.18 12.64 -9.49
C ALA A 63 0.04 13.84 -10.46
N ASP A 64 1.09 14.14 -11.24
CA ASP A 64 1.07 15.16 -12.28
C ASP A 64 -0.03 14.85 -13.32
N ARG A 65 -0.17 13.60 -13.74
CA ARG A 65 -1.23 13.13 -14.65
C ARG A 65 -2.63 13.31 -14.06
N LEU A 66 -2.75 13.15 -12.74
CA LEU A 66 -4.01 13.29 -12.00
C LEU A 66 -4.33 14.75 -11.65
N GLY A 67 -3.40 15.68 -11.87
CA GLY A 67 -3.56 17.10 -11.59
C GLY A 67 -3.58 17.42 -10.10
N VAL A 68 -2.83 16.70 -9.28
CA VAL A 68 -2.75 16.89 -7.82
C VAL A 68 -1.31 17.00 -7.35
N ASP A 69 -1.11 17.63 -6.19
CA ASP A 69 0.18 17.67 -5.53
C ASP A 69 0.58 16.28 -5.02
N SER A 70 1.88 15.98 -5.04
CA SER A 70 2.40 14.73 -4.48
C SER A 70 3.45 14.97 -3.41
N ILE A 71 3.42 14.11 -2.40
CA ILE A 71 4.44 14.01 -1.36
C ILE A 71 4.99 12.59 -1.38
N PHE A 72 6.28 12.45 -1.64
CA PHE A 72 7.00 11.20 -1.45
C PHE A 72 7.52 11.14 -0.02
N LEU A 73 7.08 10.15 0.76
CA LEU A 73 7.55 9.93 2.11
C LEU A 73 8.71 8.94 2.10
N PRO A 74 9.94 9.37 2.38
CA PRO A 74 11.11 8.50 2.39
C PRO A 74 11.15 7.62 3.64
N ILE A 75 10.13 6.83 3.85
CA ILE A 75 10.01 5.90 4.99
C ILE A 75 10.63 4.57 4.58
N PHE A 76 11.92 4.43 4.81
CA PHE A 76 12.67 3.24 4.43
C PHE A 76 13.03 2.35 5.60
N THR A 77 13.00 2.88 6.81
CA THR A 77 13.33 2.17 8.05
C THR A 77 12.23 2.33 9.11
N ARG A 78 12.27 1.49 10.13
CA ARG A 78 11.40 1.63 11.28
C ARG A 78 11.64 2.93 12.06
N GLU A 79 12.87 3.45 12.05
CA GLU A 79 13.20 4.74 12.65
C GLU A 79 12.46 5.87 11.93
N ASP A 80 12.45 5.86 10.58
CA ASP A 80 11.67 6.83 9.81
C ASP A 80 10.18 6.75 10.15
N ALA A 81 9.62 5.54 10.29
CA ALA A 81 8.21 5.34 10.64
C ALA A 81 7.85 5.80 12.07
N ASN A 82 8.83 5.92 12.95
CA ASN A 82 8.67 6.49 14.29
C ASN A 82 8.85 8.01 14.33
N ASN A 83 9.30 8.64 13.25
CA ASN A 83 9.45 10.09 13.19
C ASN A 83 8.08 10.77 13.05
N LEU A 84 7.70 11.59 14.04
CA LEU A 84 6.42 12.30 14.08
C LEU A 84 6.25 13.33 12.96
N GLU A 85 7.33 13.86 12.41
CA GLU A 85 7.27 14.79 11.28
C GLU A 85 6.62 14.13 10.06
N TYR A 86 7.02 12.88 9.73
CA TYR A 86 6.41 12.14 8.63
C TYR A 86 4.94 11.82 8.88
N ALA A 87 4.58 11.46 10.10
CA ALA A 87 3.19 11.25 10.48
C ALA A 87 2.34 12.52 10.29
N THR A 88 2.92 13.69 10.50
CA THR A 88 2.23 14.98 10.29
C THR A 88 2.01 15.29 8.81
N LEU A 89 2.96 14.92 7.92
CA LEU A 89 2.88 15.22 6.49
C LEU A 89 1.70 14.55 5.78
N ILE A 90 1.24 13.39 6.27
CA ILE A 90 0.10 12.68 5.65
C ILE A 90 -1.26 13.28 6.02
N HIS A 91 -1.28 14.13 7.04
CA HIS A 91 -2.53 14.66 7.56
C HIS A 91 -3.33 15.44 6.50
N ASN A 92 -4.61 15.16 6.43
CA ASN A 92 -5.55 15.81 5.53
C ASN A 92 -5.26 15.63 4.01
N SER A 93 -4.51 14.60 3.61
CA SER A 93 -4.31 14.23 2.20
C SER A 93 -5.52 13.47 1.64
N ALA A 94 -5.80 13.62 0.34
CA ALA A 94 -6.93 12.93 -0.31
C ALA A 94 -6.65 11.43 -0.51
N LEU A 95 -5.41 11.06 -0.85
CA LEU A 95 -5.03 9.68 -1.12
C LEU A 95 -3.66 9.37 -0.50
N MET A 96 -3.60 8.27 0.23
CA MET A 96 -2.36 7.63 0.68
C MET A 96 -2.18 6.32 -0.10
N TYR A 97 -1.00 6.12 -0.70
CA TYR A 97 -0.73 4.97 -1.57
C TYR A 97 0.51 4.21 -1.11
N MET A 98 0.32 2.99 -0.62
CA MET A 98 1.40 2.06 -0.26
C MET A 98 1.77 1.22 -1.48
N SER A 99 2.98 1.39 -2.00
CA SER A 99 3.47 0.69 -3.19
C SER A 99 3.85 -0.76 -2.91
N GLY A 100 4.21 -1.48 -3.98
CA GLY A 100 4.71 -2.85 -3.94
C GLY A 100 6.16 -2.96 -3.46
N GLY A 101 6.60 -4.20 -3.25
CA GLY A 101 7.93 -4.56 -2.74
C GLY A 101 7.87 -5.78 -1.82
N ASP A 102 8.54 -5.73 -0.69
CA ASP A 102 8.51 -6.79 0.33
C ASP A 102 7.39 -6.52 1.37
N PRO A 103 6.34 -7.36 1.43
CA PRO A 103 5.23 -7.15 2.37
C PRO A 103 5.61 -7.43 3.82
N HIS A 104 6.58 -8.32 4.07
CA HIS A 104 7.05 -8.61 5.42
C HIS A 104 7.83 -7.43 5.98
N TYR A 105 8.75 -6.88 5.17
CA TYR A 105 9.50 -5.68 5.52
C TYR A 105 8.58 -4.48 5.78
N LEU A 106 7.57 -4.29 4.93
CA LEU A 106 6.56 -3.24 5.12
C LEU A 106 5.82 -3.39 6.46
N ALA A 107 5.40 -4.61 6.80
CA ALA A 107 4.72 -4.87 8.08
C ALA A 107 5.63 -4.60 9.29
N GLU A 108 6.86 -5.12 9.26
CA GLU A 108 7.85 -4.93 10.33
C GLU A 108 8.19 -3.44 10.54
N THR A 109 8.27 -2.70 9.44
CA THR A 109 8.59 -1.27 9.47
C THR A 109 7.45 -0.44 10.06
N LEU A 110 6.19 -0.71 9.68
CA LEU A 110 5.05 0.14 10.05
C LEU A 110 4.31 -0.30 11.33
N MET A 111 4.34 -1.57 11.67
CA MET A 111 3.53 -2.09 12.78
C MET A 111 3.83 -1.40 14.11
N GLY A 112 2.78 -0.82 14.73
CA GLY A 112 2.88 -0.17 16.04
C GLY A 112 3.69 1.14 16.03
N THR A 113 3.78 1.83 14.89
CA THR A 113 4.48 3.12 14.76
C THR A 113 3.50 4.28 14.68
N PRO A 114 3.92 5.49 15.04
CA PRO A 114 3.11 6.71 14.88
C PRO A 114 2.65 6.95 13.45
N LEU A 115 3.48 6.62 12.45
CA LEU A 115 3.10 6.74 11.04
C LEU A 115 1.91 5.83 10.69
N TRP A 116 1.95 4.56 11.14
CA TRP A 116 0.81 3.66 10.90
C TRP A 116 -0.47 4.13 11.60
N ASP A 117 -0.35 4.66 12.80
CA ASP A 117 -1.49 5.23 13.52
C ASP A 117 -2.06 6.45 12.78
N ALA A 118 -1.20 7.32 12.24
CA ALA A 118 -1.61 8.47 11.45
C ALA A 118 -2.26 8.07 10.11
N ILE A 119 -1.77 7.02 9.43
CA ILE A 119 -2.40 6.47 8.22
C ILE A 119 -3.81 5.98 8.52
N LYS A 120 -3.99 5.19 9.59
CA LYS A 120 -5.32 4.71 10.02
C LYS A 120 -6.27 5.85 10.34
N GLU A 121 -5.80 6.84 11.09
CA GLU A 121 -6.62 7.99 11.50
C GLU A 121 -7.01 8.84 10.30
N ASN A 122 -6.07 9.12 9.38
CA ASN A 122 -6.38 9.88 8.18
C ASN A 122 -7.41 9.16 7.30
N TRP A 123 -7.31 7.82 7.17
CA TRP A 123 -8.32 7.02 6.49
C TRP A 123 -9.69 7.06 7.20
N ARG A 124 -9.74 6.86 8.51
CA ARG A 124 -10.99 6.92 9.32
C ARG A 124 -11.67 8.28 9.25
N THR A 125 -10.93 9.32 8.97
CA THR A 125 -11.44 10.69 8.83
C THR A 125 -11.71 11.10 7.39
N GLY A 126 -11.72 10.15 6.43
CA GLY A 126 -12.23 10.34 5.08
C GLY A 126 -11.21 10.35 3.95
N SER A 127 -9.90 10.22 4.24
CA SER A 127 -8.88 10.05 3.21
C SER A 127 -8.98 8.68 2.56
N SER A 128 -8.76 8.55 1.27
CA SER A 128 -8.63 7.25 0.62
C SER A 128 -7.27 6.61 0.95
N LEU A 129 -7.27 5.28 1.12
CA LEU A 129 -6.08 4.46 1.30
C LEU A 129 -6.02 3.42 0.19
N ALA A 130 -4.91 3.37 -0.53
CA ALA A 130 -4.65 2.33 -1.51
C ALA A 130 -3.40 1.54 -1.16
N GLY A 131 -3.44 0.23 -1.36
CA GLY A 131 -2.27 -0.63 -1.29
C GLY A 131 -2.12 -1.43 -2.59
N CYS A 132 -0.91 -1.47 -3.17
CA CYS A 132 -0.60 -2.27 -4.34
C CYS A 132 0.34 -3.41 -4.00
N SER A 133 0.05 -4.61 -4.49
CA SER A 133 0.88 -5.80 -4.27
C SER A 133 1.20 -6.00 -2.78
N ALA A 134 2.44 -5.77 -2.35
CA ALA A 134 2.85 -5.80 -0.94
C ALA A 134 2.01 -4.85 -0.06
N GLY A 135 1.73 -3.64 -0.55
CA GLY A 135 0.88 -2.66 0.14
C GLY A 135 -0.55 -3.13 0.35
N ALA A 136 -1.08 -3.96 -0.56
CA ALA A 136 -2.40 -4.56 -0.38
C ALA A 136 -2.36 -5.78 0.58
N MET A 137 -1.32 -6.61 0.45
CA MET A 137 -1.15 -7.82 1.30
C MET A 137 -1.03 -7.48 2.78
N VAL A 138 -0.29 -6.42 3.08
CA VAL A 138 0.03 -6.04 4.47
C VAL A 138 -1.20 -5.63 5.28
N LEU A 139 -2.29 -5.20 4.63
CA LEU A 139 -3.51 -4.76 5.30
C LEU A 139 -4.30 -5.89 5.96
N SER A 140 -4.05 -7.13 5.57
CA SER A 140 -4.64 -8.33 6.20
C SER A 140 -4.06 -8.62 7.59
N SER A 141 -4.66 -9.56 8.31
CA SER A 141 -4.13 -10.02 9.61
C SER A 141 -2.80 -10.78 9.48
N HIS A 142 -2.63 -11.50 8.37
CA HIS A 142 -1.45 -12.34 8.12
C HIS A 142 -1.00 -12.24 6.68
N ILE A 143 0.30 -12.23 6.47
CA ILE A 143 0.94 -12.19 5.16
C ILE A 143 1.41 -13.61 4.81
N PRO A 144 0.89 -14.22 3.73
CA PRO A 144 1.30 -15.55 3.31
C PRO A 144 2.75 -15.55 2.81
N ASN A 145 3.49 -16.63 3.13
CA ASN A 145 4.85 -16.79 2.67
C ASN A 145 4.90 -17.62 1.39
N PHE A 146 4.74 -16.97 0.23
CA PHE A 146 4.72 -17.67 -1.06
C PHE A 146 6.07 -18.27 -1.50
N ARG A 147 7.18 -17.77 -0.94
CA ARG A 147 8.52 -18.27 -1.28
C ARG A 147 8.92 -19.51 -0.48
N LEU A 148 8.37 -19.65 0.69
CA LEU A 148 8.68 -20.74 1.63
C LEU A 148 7.38 -21.33 2.18
N LEU A 149 6.71 -22.18 1.41
CA LEU A 149 5.43 -22.81 1.77
C LEU A 149 5.44 -23.54 3.14
N LYS A 150 6.63 -23.79 3.70
CA LYS A 150 6.82 -24.42 5.02
C LYS A 150 6.99 -23.39 6.17
N LYS A 151 7.12 -22.09 5.86
CA LYS A 151 7.25 -21.06 6.89
C LYS A 151 5.86 -20.50 7.21
N ALA A 152 5.56 -20.41 8.50
CA ALA A 152 4.31 -19.81 8.96
C ALA A 152 4.10 -18.40 8.39
N PRO A 153 2.84 -18.00 8.14
CA PRO A 153 2.52 -16.63 7.79
C PRO A 153 3.05 -15.65 8.84
N SER A 154 3.50 -14.48 8.41
CA SER A 154 3.88 -13.40 9.32
C SER A 154 2.69 -12.49 9.62
N PRO A 155 2.69 -11.76 10.76
CA PRO A 155 1.67 -10.78 11.05
C PRO A 155 1.60 -9.68 9.98
N GLY A 156 0.38 -9.29 9.60
CA GLY A 156 0.11 -8.07 8.82
C GLY A 156 -0.30 -6.91 9.72
N LEU A 157 -0.66 -5.79 9.11
CA LEU A 157 -1.07 -4.57 9.83
C LEU A 157 -2.52 -4.63 10.37
N ASN A 158 -3.24 -5.70 10.04
CA ASN A 158 -4.55 -6.03 10.61
C ASN A 158 -5.63 -4.95 10.46
N LEU A 159 -5.60 -4.20 9.35
CA LEU A 159 -6.67 -3.24 9.03
C LEU A 159 -7.90 -3.96 8.50
N LEU A 160 -7.71 -5.03 7.74
CA LEU A 160 -8.74 -5.90 7.14
C LEU A 160 -8.50 -7.36 7.56
N PRO A 161 -8.82 -7.74 8.80
CA PRO A 161 -8.46 -9.04 9.36
C PRO A 161 -9.07 -10.22 8.60
N GLU A 162 -10.26 -10.04 8.03
CA GLU A 162 -11.03 -11.08 7.34
C GLU A 162 -10.62 -11.28 5.87
N LEU A 163 -9.76 -10.41 5.34
CA LEU A 163 -9.35 -10.47 3.94
C LEU A 163 -7.92 -10.99 3.79
N ARG A 164 -7.69 -11.68 2.68
CA ARG A 164 -6.36 -12.07 2.21
C ARG A 164 -6.19 -11.63 0.77
N VAL A 165 -5.07 -11.01 0.48
CA VAL A 165 -4.77 -10.53 -0.86
C VAL A 165 -3.72 -11.42 -1.51
N ILE A 166 -4.05 -11.95 -2.68
CA ILE A 166 -3.09 -12.64 -3.56
C ILE A 166 -2.76 -11.69 -4.71
N PRO A 167 -1.61 -11.02 -4.67
CA PRO A 167 -1.23 -10.08 -5.72
C PRO A 167 -0.83 -10.84 -6.99
N HIS A 168 -0.78 -10.14 -8.12
CA HIS A 168 -0.38 -10.70 -9.42
C HIS A 168 -1.13 -11.97 -9.82
N PHE A 169 -2.40 -12.08 -9.44
CA PHE A 169 -3.23 -13.27 -9.59
C PHE A 169 -3.21 -13.83 -11.03
N ASN A 170 -3.29 -12.96 -12.04
CA ASN A 170 -3.24 -13.31 -13.45
C ASN A 170 -1.91 -13.96 -13.89
N LYS A 171 -0.80 -13.65 -13.20
CA LYS A 171 0.52 -14.27 -13.45
C LYS A 171 0.71 -15.52 -12.61
N PHE A 172 0.24 -15.49 -11.36
CA PHE A 172 0.42 -16.57 -10.40
C PHE A 172 -0.30 -17.85 -10.82
N PHE A 173 -1.54 -17.74 -11.31
CA PHE A 173 -2.35 -18.91 -11.71
C PHE A 173 -1.99 -19.52 -13.06
N LYS A 174 -1.21 -18.85 -13.90
CA LYS A 174 -0.68 -19.49 -15.14
C LYS A 174 0.30 -20.63 -14.85
N TRP A 175 0.84 -20.72 -13.64
CA TRP A 175 1.90 -21.66 -13.25
C TRP A 175 1.47 -22.68 -12.20
N ILE A 176 0.28 -22.51 -11.60
CA ILE A 176 -0.19 -23.38 -10.52
C ILE A 176 -1.31 -24.26 -11.05
N PRO A 177 -1.23 -25.60 -10.93
CA PRO A 177 -2.35 -26.50 -11.21
C PRO A 177 -3.57 -26.13 -10.38
N GLU A 178 -4.77 -26.28 -10.95
CA GLU A 178 -6.05 -25.93 -10.30
C GLU A 178 -6.22 -26.55 -8.90
N SER A 179 -5.68 -27.76 -8.71
CA SER A 179 -5.67 -28.45 -7.41
C SER A 179 -4.87 -27.73 -6.35
N ALA A 180 -3.72 -27.13 -6.70
CA ALA A 180 -2.88 -26.39 -5.78
C ALA A 180 -3.47 -25.00 -5.48
N ALA A 181 -4.14 -24.37 -6.45
CA ALA A 181 -4.87 -23.14 -6.27
C ALA A 181 -5.98 -23.28 -5.22
N LYS A 182 -6.72 -24.40 -5.25
CA LYS A 182 -7.76 -24.70 -4.24
C LYS A 182 -7.18 -24.85 -2.83
N VAL A 183 -6.01 -25.44 -2.67
CA VAL A 183 -5.32 -25.56 -1.38
C VAL A 183 -4.91 -24.18 -0.85
N LEU A 184 -4.38 -23.30 -1.69
CA LEU A 184 -3.98 -21.93 -1.31
C LEU A 184 -5.17 -21.06 -0.89
N LEU A 185 -6.36 -21.30 -1.44
CA LEU A 185 -7.59 -20.58 -1.10
C LEU A 185 -8.24 -21.08 0.21
N HIS A 186 -7.85 -22.26 0.70
CA HIS A 186 -8.45 -22.89 1.89
C HIS A 186 -7.49 -22.96 3.09
N VAL A 187 -6.32 -22.38 3.01
CA VAL A 187 -5.42 -22.25 4.18
C VAL A 187 -6.00 -21.17 5.12
N PRO A 188 -6.28 -21.52 6.38
CA PRO A 188 -6.85 -20.61 7.37
C PRO A 188 -5.92 -19.45 7.70
#